data_66b72eca404cd676449075b7fe15d519
#
_entry.id   66b72eca404cd676449075b7fe15d519
#
_cell.length_a   1.000
_cell.length_b   1.000
_cell.length_c   1.000
_cell.angle_alpha   90.00
_cell.angle_beta   90.00
_cell.angle_gamma   90.00
#
_symmetry.space_group_name_H-M   'P 1'
#
loop_
_entity.id
_entity.type
_entity.pdbx_description
1 polymer ?
#
loop_
_entity_poly.entity_id
_entity_poly.type
_entity_poly.pdbx_seq_one_letter_code
_entity_poly.pdbx_strand_id
1 'polypeptide(L)' 'MGMLPNAQANEYLELYGAQAPRMVKEQLRRNVDKLWAKDYWIRVLWYVEEQLANCGARKRG' A
#
# COMPACT_ATOMS: atom_id res chain seq x y z
N MET A 1 9.26 2.12 16.50
CA MET A 1 9.49 2.80 15.30
C MET A 1 8.88 2.11 14.14
N GLY A 2 8.13 2.78 13.38
CA GLY A 2 7.46 2.20 12.25
C GLY A 2 8.22 2.42 10.97
N MET A 3 7.87 1.68 9.95
CA MET A 3 8.38 1.89 8.61
C MET A 3 7.73 3.13 8.01
N LEU A 4 8.45 3.78 7.11
CA LEU A 4 7.84 4.84 6.33
C LEU A 4 6.79 4.22 5.41
N PRO A 5 5.73 4.96 5.07
CA PRO A 5 4.68 4.39 4.21
C PRO A 5 5.19 3.85 2.89
N ASN A 6 6.14 4.52 2.26
CA ASN A 6 6.65 4.03 0.98
C ASN A 6 7.45 2.74 1.14
N ALA A 7 8.19 2.59 2.23
CA ALA A 7 8.93 1.37 2.49
C ALA A 7 7.97 0.21 2.75
N GLN A 8 6.91 0.49 3.52
CA GLN A 8 5.89 -0.52 3.79
C GLN A 8 5.19 -0.93 2.51
N ALA A 9 4.91 0.04 1.65
CA ALA A 9 4.25 -0.24 0.38
C ALA A 9 5.11 -1.15 -0.50
N ASN A 10 6.41 -0.86 -0.56
CA ASN A 10 7.32 -1.68 -1.35
C ASN A 10 7.36 -3.11 -0.83
N GLU A 11 7.35 -3.27 0.48
CA GLU A 11 7.36 -4.60 1.07
C GLU A 11 6.11 -5.39 0.68
N TYR A 12 4.96 -4.73 0.75
CA TYR A 12 3.72 -5.38 0.37
C TYR A 12 3.70 -5.74 -1.11
N LEU A 13 4.28 -4.89 -1.94
CA LEU A 13 4.35 -5.20 -3.37
C LEU A 13 5.22 -6.40 -3.63
N GLU A 14 6.32 -6.53 -2.90
CA GLU A 14 7.20 -7.68 -3.04
C GLU A 14 6.53 -8.96 -2.57
N LEU A 15 5.80 -8.88 -1.46
CA LEU A 15 5.19 -10.06 -0.88
C LEU A 15 3.93 -10.50 -1.62
N TYR A 16 3.13 -9.54 -2.05
CA TYR A 16 1.81 -9.85 -2.60
C TYR A 16 1.59 -9.44 -4.04
N GLY A 17 2.50 -8.67 -4.60
CA GLY A 17 2.37 -8.24 -5.99
C GLY A 17 1.07 -7.51 -6.25
N ALA A 18 0.31 -7.95 -7.24
CA ALA A 18 -0.94 -7.31 -7.60
C ALA A 18 -1.99 -7.38 -6.51
N GLN A 19 -1.80 -8.24 -5.52
CA GLN A 19 -2.73 -8.37 -4.42
C GLN A 19 -2.42 -7.40 -3.28
N ALA A 20 -1.33 -6.66 -3.40
CA ALA A 20 -0.91 -5.75 -2.34
C ALA A 20 -2.00 -4.75 -1.92
N PRO A 21 -2.75 -4.13 -2.86
CA PRO A 21 -3.80 -3.19 -2.44
C PRO A 21 -4.84 -3.85 -1.55
N ARG A 22 -5.21 -5.07 -1.86
CA ARG A 22 -6.19 -5.81 -1.07
C ARG A 22 -5.66 -6.04 0.34
N MET A 23 -4.40 -6.42 0.45
CA MET A 23 -3.80 -6.70 1.75
C MET A 23 -3.67 -5.43 2.58
N VAL A 24 -3.34 -4.32 1.94
CA VAL A 24 -3.25 -3.04 2.63
C VAL A 24 -4.64 -2.60 3.11
N LYS A 25 -5.66 -2.81 2.29
CA LYS A 25 -7.02 -2.46 2.69
C LYS A 25 -7.48 -3.26 3.91
N GLU A 26 -7.03 -4.49 4.03
CA GLU A 26 -7.32 -5.29 5.21
C GLU A 26 -6.75 -4.63 6.46
N GLN A 27 -5.53 -4.17 6.39
CA GLN A 27 -4.91 -3.50 7.52
C GLN A 27 -5.63 -2.20 7.84
N LEU A 28 -6.04 -1.48 6.80
CA LEU A 28 -6.78 -0.24 6.99
C LEU A 28 -8.08 -0.48 7.73
N ARG A 29 -8.80 -1.51 7.35
CA ARG A 29 -10.07 -1.85 7.99
C ARG A 29 -9.88 -2.21 9.46
N ARG A 30 -8.80 -2.91 9.78
CA ARG A 30 -8.52 -3.30 11.16
C ARG A 30 -8.15 -2.14 12.05
N ASN A 31 -7.65 -1.06 11.43
CA ASN A 31 -7.17 0.09 12.18
C ASN A 31 -8.03 1.33 11.98
N VAL A 32 -9.26 1.14 11.52
CA VAL A 32 -10.12 2.27 11.16
C VAL A 32 -10.45 3.15 12.36
N ASP A 33 -10.42 2.60 13.56
CA ASP A 33 -10.74 3.37 14.76
C ASP A 33 -9.54 4.11 15.33
N LYS A 34 -8.37 3.95 14.73
CA LYS A 34 -7.17 4.65 15.16
C LYS A 34 -6.75 5.64 14.09
N LEU A 35 -6.91 6.91 14.37
CA LEU A 35 -6.67 7.96 13.39
C LEU A 35 -5.26 7.90 12.80
N TRP A 36 -4.24 7.78 13.65
CA TRP A 36 -2.87 7.77 13.15
C TRP A 36 -2.58 6.54 12.30
N ALA A 37 -3.13 5.39 12.69
CA ALA A 37 -2.91 4.17 11.94
C ALA A 37 -3.68 4.20 10.62
N LYS A 38 -4.89 4.75 10.67
CA LYS A 38 -5.70 4.88 9.47
C LYS A 38 -4.98 5.74 8.42
N ASP A 39 -4.44 6.87 8.86
CA ASP A 39 -3.73 7.77 7.95
C ASP A 39 -2.50 7.10 7.36
N TYR A 40 -1.77 6.37 8.21
CA TYR A 40 -0.59 5.66 7.76
C TYR A 40 -0.94 4.66 6.65
N TRP A 41 -1.95 3.84 6.87
CA TRP A 41 -2.32 2.81 5.91
C TRP A 41 -2.94 3.37 4.64
N ILE A 42 -3.60 4.53 4.74
CA ILE A 42 -4.10 5.20 3.55
C ILE A 42 -2.92 5.61 2.67
N ARG A 43 -1.86 6.11 3.27
CA ARG A 43 -0.66 6.50 2.52
C ARG A 43 0.02 5.29 1.90
N VAL A 44 0.07 4.19 2.63
CA VAL A 44 0.64 2.96 2.10
C VAL A 44 -0.16 2.48 0.89
N LEU A 45 -1.47 2.51 1.00
CA LEU A 45 -2.33 2.09 -0.10
C LEU A 45 -2.12 2.96 -1.32
N TRP A 46 -2.00 4.25 -1.10
CA TRP A 46 -1.78 5.19 -2.19
C TRP A 46 -0.49 4.88 -2.95
N TYR A 47 0.58 4.65 -2.21
CA TYR A 47 1.85 4.28 -2.83
C TYR A 47 1.76 2.98 -3.61
N VAL A 48 1.10 1.99 -3.02
CA VAL A 48 0.94 0.70 -3.66
C VAL A 48 0.19 0.83 -4.98
N GLU A 49 -0.91 1.55 -4.97
CA GLU A 49 -1.71 1.72 -6.17
C GLU A 49 -0.96 2.51 -7.23
N GLU A 50 -0.21 3.50 -6.81
CA GLU A 50 0.56 4.29 -7.74
C GLU A 50 1.65 3.46 -8.42
N GLN A 51 2.34 2.63 -7.66
CA GLN A 51 3.37 1.77 -8.22
C GLN A 51 2.80 0.77 -9.20
N LEU A 52 1.65 0.21 -8.89
CA LEU A 52 1.01 -0.75 -9.79
C LEU A 52 0.55 -0.07 -11.06
N ALA A 53 0.04 1.14 -10.95
CA ALA A 53 -0.38 1.89 -12.13
C ALA A 53 0.80 2.21 -13.01
N ASN A 54 1.92 2.63 -12.42
CA ASN A 54 3.12 2.92 -13.18
C ASN A 54 3.66 1.69 -13.87
N CYS A 55 3.62 0.57 -13.17
CA CYS A 55 4.07 -0.69 -13.73
C CYS A 55 3.22 -1.09 -14.93
N GLY A 56 1.91 -0.94 -14.80
CA GLY A 56 1.00 -1.24 -15.87
C GLY A 56 1.22 -0.33 -17.07
N ALA A 57 1.39 0.95 -16.82
CA ALA A 57 1.63 1.91 -17.88
C ALA A 57 2.92 1.58 -18.62
N ARG A 58 3.93 1.20 -17.87
CA ARG A 58 5.21 0.87 -18.44
C ARG A 58 5.12 -0.34 -19.37
N LYS A 59 4.36 -1.32 -18.95
CA LYS A 59 4.18 -2.51 -19.75
C LYS A 59 3.53 -2.24 -21.07
N ARG A 60 2.65 -1.26 -21.08
CA ARG A 60 1.97 -0.93 -22.32
C ARG A 60 2.87 -0.26 -23.31
N GLY A 61 3.81 0.49 -22.80
CA GLY A 61 4.75 1.17 -23.65
C GLY A 61 5.76 0.22 -24.17
#